data_62914c5d3ce554abe9e529f10be94db4
#
_entry.id   62914c5d3ce554abe9e529f10be94db4
#
_cell.length_a   1.000
_cell.length_b   1.000
_cell.length_c   1.000
_cell.angle_alpha   90.00
_cell.angle_beta   90.00
_cell.angle_gamma   90.00
#
_symmetry.space_group_name_H-M   'P 1'
#
loop_
_entity.id
_entity.type
_entity.pdbx_description
1 polymer ?
#
loop_
_entity_poly.entity_id
_entity_poly.type
_entity_poly.pdbx_seq_one_letter_code
_entity_poly.pdbx_strand_id
1 'polypeptide(L)'
;MDTKEEFDDEQMFKKIEQHNRNVNVFVSLTIVATMLIGVMVMRCYLMEANAQEVKSEFEMKFEEDVRRFKQEIAEAKESTRQRNLQDVRDSVNNESLSHHTKNESKQTYSNNSDYKKEYKKTEYNSNQSNGFKQDRYAGLQVNINTADTAELRKLPGIGEKRAMNIVKYRTSLGGFYCVDQLAEVYSMDASLVERLKKYIVCDSNSVAKIDINNTIPHKLWHPYLKGELLKTIKQKIKSGKRYKSFDEIKAENGYDENLNGRAEMYLEFK
;
A
#
# COMPACT_ATOMS: atom_id res chain seq x y z
N MET A 1 13.73 -66.22 65.01
CA MET A 1 13.34 -66.25 63.57
C MET A 1 12.52 -65.06 63.16
N ASP A 2 12.06 -64.22 64.11
CA ASP A 2 11.07 -63.13 63.86
C ASP A 2 11.64 -61.79 63.42
N THR A 3 12.94 -61.50 63.54
CA THR A 3 13.50 -60.23 63.24
C THR A 3 13.77 -59.96 61.75
N LYS A 4 13.78 -60.98 60.92
CA LYS A 4 14.06 -60.85 59.47
C LYS A 4 12.77 -60.61 58.68
N GLU A 5 11.63 -61.13 59.09
CA GLU A 5 10.34 -60.85 58.46
C GLU A 5 9.84 -59.45 58.80
N GLU A 6 9.99 -58.99 60.04
CA GLU A 6 9.60 -57.63 60.44
C GLU A 6 10.41 -56.50 59.74
N PHE A 7 11.68 -56.78 59.44
CA PHE A 7 12.53 -55.85 58.71
C PHE A 7 12.16 -55.76 57.21
N ASP A 8 11.66 -56.80 56.61
CA ASP A 8 11.26 -56.87 55.21
C ASP A 8 9.90 -56.18 55.02
N ASP A 9 8.98 -56.31 55.97
CA ASP A 9 7.68 -55.58 55.93
C ASP A 9 7.84 -54.06 56.08
N GLU A 10 8.71 -53.58 56.95
CA GLU A 10 8.97 -52.15 57.09
C GLU A 10 9.59 -51.53 55.82
N GLN A 11 10.47 -52.28 55.16
CA GLN A 11 11.01 -51.82 53.85
C GLN A 11 9.95 -51.77 52.74
N MET A 12 9.04 -52.77 52.76
CA MET A 12 7.95 -52.77 51.78
C MET A 12 6.95 -51.63 52.02
N PHE A 13 6.59 -51.30 53.23
CA PHE A 13 5.78 -50.15 53.61
C PHE A 13 6.42 -48.84 53.14
N LYS A 14 7.70 -48.64 53.36
CA LYS A 14 8.44 -47.43 52.89
C LYS A 14 8.43 -47.31 51.38
N LYS A 15 8.56 -48.42 50.65
CA LYS A 15 8.48 -48.43 49.18
C LYS A 15 7.09 -48.05 48.66
N ILE A 16 6.03 -48.57 49.28
CA ILE A 16 4.65 -48.23 48.94
C ILE A 16 4.33 -46.79 49.24
N GLU A 17 4.77 -46.23 50.35
CA GLU A 17 4.59 -44.83 50.71
C GLU A 17 5.33 -43.91 49.75
N GLN A 18 6.53 -44.26 49.35
CA GLN A 18 7.30 -43.50 48.35
C GLN A 18 6.67 -43.59 46.97
N HIS A 19 6.14 -44.73 46.58
CA HIS A 19 5.39 -44.89 45.34
C HIS A 19 4.13 -44.00 45.32
N ASN A 20 3.34 -44.01 46.39
CA ASN A 20 2.14 -43.17 46.52
C ASN A 20 2.48 -41.67 46.51
N ARG A 21 3.60 -41.24 47.14
CA ARG A 21 4.08 -39.85 47.05
C ARG A 21 4.43 -39.45 45.60
N ASN A 22 5.13 -40.33 44.89
CA ASN A 22 5.49 -40.09 43.49
C ASN A 22 4.25 -39.99 42.57
N VAL A 23 3.28 -40.94 42.76
CA VAL A 23 2.00 -40.90 42.02
C VAL A 23 1.25 -39.60 42.27
N ASN A 24 1.15 -39.16 43.52
CA ASN A 24 0.46 -37.89 43.87
C ASN A 24 1.17 -36.68 43.26
N VAL A 25 2.50 -36.65 43.18
CA VAL A 25 3.27 -35.61 42.52
C VAL A 25 2.99 -35.62 41.01
N PHE A 26 2.99 -36.78 40.36
CA PHE A 26 2.66 -36.89 38.92
C PHE A 26 1.23 -36.43 38.62
N VAL A 27 0.26 -36.86 39.43
CA VAL A 27 -1.14 -36.41 39.27
C VAL A 27 -1.26 -34.89 39.44
N SER A 28 -0.59 -34.32 40.44
CA SER A 28 -0.58 -32.87 40.66
C SER A 28 0.05 -32.12 39.48
N LEU A 29 1.19 -32.59 38.96
CA LEU A 29 1.83 -32.01 37.79
C LEU A 29 0.98 -32.07 36.51
N THR A 30 0.26 -33.20 36.32
CA THR A 30 -0.63 -33.33 35.15
C THR A 30 -1.82 -32.39 35.25
N ILE A 31 -2.39 -32.21 36.45
CA ILE A 31 -3.48 -31.24 36.66
C ILE A 31 -3.00 -29.78 36.36
N VAL A 32 -1.81 -29.41 36.86
CA VAL A 32 -1.26 -28.09 36.59
C VAL A 32 -0.97 -27.88 35.09
N ALA A 33 -0.41 -28.91 34.43
CA ALA A 33 -0.14 -28.84 32.98
C ALA A 33 -1.43 -28.70 32.17
N THR A 34 -2.50 -29.45 32.51
CA THR A 34 -3.79 -29.32 31.82
C THR A 34 -4.44 -27.96 32.04
N MET A 35 -4.34 -27.37 33.23
CA MET A 35 -4.81 -26.03 33.54
C MET A 35 -4.04 -24.97 32.72
N LEU A 36 -2.70 -25.08 32.63
CA LEU A 36 -1.89 -24.16 31.83
C LEU A 36 -2.22 -24.24 30.33
N ILE A 37 -2.43 -25.44 29.82
CA ILE A 37 -2.89 -25.64 28.44
C ILE A 37 -4.26 -25.00 28.23
N GLY A 38 -5.20 -25.20 29.14
CA GLY A 38 -6.52 -24.55 29.09
C GLY A 38 -6.47 -23.04 29.07
N VAL A 39 -5.63 -22.44 29.92
CA VAL A 39 -5.42 -21.00 29.94
C VAL A 39 -4.80 -20.50 28.61
N MET A 40 -3.86 -21.23 28.05
CA MET A 40 -3.22 -20.91 26.79
C MET A 40 -4.21 -20.94 25.62
N VAL A 41 -5.04 -21.99 25.56
CA VAL A 41 -6.10 -22.12 24.54
C VAL A 41 -7.13 -20.99 24.67
N MET A 42 -7.56 -20.69 25.91
CA MET A 42 -8.49 -19.59 26.18
C MET A 42 -7.90 -18.23 25.72
N ARG A 43 -6.61 -17.97 26.00
CA ARG A 43 -5.95 -16.75 25.53
C ARG A 43 -5.89 -16.67 24.01
N CYS A 44 -5.57 -17.78 23.33
CA CYS A 44 -5.60 -17.83 21.87
C CYS A 44 -6.99 -17.53 21.32
N TYR A 45 -8.03 -18.11 21.89
CA TYR A 45 -9.42 -17.89 21.49
C TYR A 45 -9.86 -16.42 21.69
N LEU A 46 -9.52 -15.82 22.83
CA LEU A 46 -9.82 -14.41 23.10
C LEU A 46 -9.04 -13.45 22.18
N MET A 47 -7.79 -13.77 21.84
CA MET A 47 -7.02 -12.98 20.86
C MET A 47 -7.63 -13.06 19.46
N GLU A 48 -8.14 -14.21 19.07
CA GLU A 48 -8.76 -14.39 17.75
C GLU A 48 -10.13 -13.68 17.68
N ALA A 49 -10.92 -13.76 18.75
CA ALA A 49 -12.19 -13.03 18.86
C ALA A 49 -11.99 -11.51 18.81
N ASN A 50 -11.03 -10.97 19.55
CA ASN A 50 -10.68 -9.53 19.48
C ASN A 50 -10.17 -9.11 18.11
N ALA A 51 -9.39 -9.96 17.43
CA ALA A 51 -8.89 -9.66 16.09
C ALA A 51 -10.03 -9.61 15.05
N GLN A 52 -11.06 -10.44 15.19
CA GLN A 52 -12.24 -10.42 14.33
C GLN A 52 -13.10 -9.17 14.58
N GLU A 53 -13.27 -8.77 15.84
CA GLU A 53 -14.03 -7.57 16.19
C GLU A 53 -13.37 -6.30 15.63
N VAL A 54 -12.06 -6.13 15.81
CA VAL A 54 -11.28 -5.02 15.23
C VAL A 54 -11.33 -5.02 13.71
N LYS A 55 -11.29 -6.21 13.07
CA LYS A 55 -11.40 -6.32 11.62
C LYS A 55 -12.77 -5.91 11.12
N SER A 56 -13.85 -6.32 11.81
CA SER A 56 -15.22 -5.96 11.44
C SER A 56 -15.50 -4.46 11.59
N GLU A 57 -14.99 -3.84 12.65
CA GLU A 57 -15.08 -2.40 12.88
C GLU A 57 -14.32 -1.61 11.80
N PHE A 58 -13.13 -2.06 11.44
CA PHE A 58 -12.35 -1.46 10.36
C PHE A 58 -13.04 -1.59 9.00
N GLU A 59 -13.60 -2.76 8.68
CA GLU A 59 -14.34 -2.98 7.43
C GLU A 59 -15.58 -2.09 7.33
N MET A 60 -16.36 -1.96 8.42
CA MET A 60 -17.52 -1.07 8.48
C MET A 60 -17.12 0.40 8.27
N LYS A 61 -16.07 0.85 8.96
CA LYS A 61 -15.58 2.23 8.82
C LYS A 61 -15.04 2.51 7.42
N PHE A 62 -14.34 1.55 6.84
CA PHE A 62 -13.84 1.66 5.46
C PHE A 62 -15.00 1.73 4.44
N GLU A 63 -16.05 0.92 4.60
CA GLU A 63 -17.23 1.00 3.73
C GLU A 63 -17.96 2.34 3.87
N GLU A 64 -18.04 2.88 5.08
CA GLU A 64 -18.64 4.19 5.31
C GLU A 64 -17.82 5.31 4.65
N ASP A 65 -16.51 5.29 4.77
CA ASP A 65 -15.62 6.25 4.11
C ASP A 65 -15.70 6.16 2.58
N VAL A 66 -15.77 4.94 2.03
CA VAL A 66 -15.99 4.72 0.59
C VAL A 66 -17.35 5.26 0.14
N ARG A 67 -18.40 5.08 0.94
CA ARG A 67 -19.75 5.61 0.65
C ARG A 67 -19.74 7.14 0.65
N ARG A 68 -19.12 7.76 1.67
CA ARG A 68 -18.97 9.21 1.77
C ARG A 68 -18.22 9.77 0.56
N PHE A 69 -17.11 9.17 0.19
CA PHE A 69 -16.31 9.60 -0.95
C PHE A 69 -17.07 9.46 -2.28
N LYS A 70 -17.85 8.40 -2.47
CA LYS A 70 -18.72 8.25 -3.64
C LYS A 70 -19.79 9.33 -3.71
N GLN A 71 -20.35 9.72 -2.57
CA GLN A 71 -21.33 10.80 -2.48
C GLN A 71 -20.72 12.15 -2.82
N GLU A 72 -19.54 12.48 -2.27
CA GLU A 72 -18.80 13.71 -2.60
C GLU A 72 -18.50 13.82 -4.10
N ILE A 73 -18.08 12.70 -4.72
CA ILE A 73 -17.87 12.67 -6.19
C ILE A 73 -19.17 12.92 -6.95
N ALA A 74 -20.29 12.35 -6.50
CA ALA A 74 -21.58 12.55 -7.16
C ALA A 74 -22.03 14.01 -7.06
N GLU A 75 -21.91 14.63 -5.89
CA GLU A 75 -22.23 16.04 -5.65
C GLU A 75 -21.31 16.98 -6.47
N ALA A 76 -20.00 16.69 -6.52
CA ALA A 76 -19.06 17.45 -7.34
C ALA A 76 -19.36 17.36 -8.84
N LYS A 77 -19.79 16.19 -9.33
CA LYS A 77 -20.24 16.01 -10.73
C LYS A 77 -21.51 16.78 -11.03
N GLU A 78 -22.47 16.77 -10.12
CA GLU A 78 -23.72 17.48 -10.32
C GLU A 78 -23.51 19.02 -10.27
N SER A 79 -22.68 19.50 -9.35
CA SER A 79 -22.33 20.94 -9.29
C SER A 79 -21.58 21.41 -10.53
N THR A 80 -20.74 20.56 -11.14
CA THR A 80 -20.06 20.85 -12.41
C THR A 80 -21.04 20.85 -13.57
N ARG A 81 -22.02 19.92 -13.57
CA ARG A 81 -23.07 19.86 -14.60
C ARG A 81 -23.96 21.12 -14.53
N GLN A 82 -24.33 21.56 -13.32
CA GLN A 82 -25.14 22.77 -13.16
C GLN A 82 -24.40 24.02 -13.62
N ARG A 83 -23.09 24.16 -13.32
CA ARG A 83 -22.25 25.26 -13.82
C ARG A 83 -22.21 25.28 -15.36
N ASN A 84 -21.96 24.13 -15.98
CA ASN A 84 -21.93 24.04 -17.44
C ASN A 84 -23.30 24.41 -18.08
N LEU A 85 -24.42 24.04 -17.44
CA LEU A 85 -25.76 24.39 -17.89
C LEU A 85 -26.04 25.90 -17.73
N GLN A 86 -25.52 26.52 -16.67
CA GLN A 86 -25.62 27.95 -16.45
C GLN A 86 -24.80 28.74 -17.50
N ASP A 87 -23.56 28.30 -17.74
CA ASP A 87 -22.68 28.94 -18.77
C ASP A 87 -23.32 28.88 -20.18
N VAL A 88 -23.99 27.77 -20.53
CA VAL A 88 -24.70 27.63 -21.79
C VAL A 88 -25.92 28.58 -21.83
N ARG A 89 -26.67 28.68 -20.72
CA ARG A 89 -27.83 29.58 -20.62
C ARG A 89 -27.44 31.05 -20.75
N ASP A 90 -26.33 31.44 -20.09
CA ASP A 90 -25.81 32.80 -20.14
C ASP A 90 -25.25 33.15 -21.53
N SER A 91 -24.68 32.17 -22.24
CA SER A 91 -24.25 32.33 -23.63
C SER A 91 -25.45 32.55 -24.58
N VAL A 92 -26.54 31.77 -24.40
CA VAL A 92 -27.77 31.93 -25.23
C VAL A 92 -28.46 33.27 -24.96
N ASN A 93 -28.48 33.75 -23.71
CA ASN A 93 -29.07 35.03 -23.34
C ASN A 93 -28.25 36.23 -23.90
N ASN A 94 -26.93 36.12 -24.02
CA ASN A 94 -26.07 37.16 -24.61
C ASN A 94 -26.17 37.24 -26.13
N GLU A 95 -26.50 36.15 -26.82
CA GLU A 95 -26.77 36.17 -28.27
C GLU A 95 -28.09 36.87 -28.62
N SER A 96 -29.03 36.94 -27.67
CA SER A 96 -30.32 37.60 -27.90
C SER A 96 -30.28 39.13 -27.90
N LEU A 97 -29.16 39.76 -27.54
CA LEU A 97 -28.99 41.21 -27.49
C LEU A 97 -28.19 41.83 -28.64
N SER A 98 -27.73 41.05 -29.61
CA SER A 98 -26.97 41.56 -30.76
C SER A 98 -27.64 41.24 -32.11
N HIS A 99 -28.91 41.61 -32.30
CA HIS A 99 -29.50 41.69 -33.61
C HIS A 99 -29.38 43.11 -34.16
N HIS A 100 -28.42 43.33 -35.04
CA HIS A 100 -28.58 44.06 -36.33
C HIS A 100 -27.31 43.89 -37.16
N THR A 101 -27.30 43.09 -38.17
CA THR A 101 -27.18 43.32 -39.61
C THR A 101 -26.80 42.06 -40.39
N LYS A 102 -27.72 41.69 -41.27
CA LYS A 102 -27.65 41.06 -42.61
C LYS A 102 -26.34 40.39 -43.07
N ASN A 103 -26.33 39.14 -43.48
CA ASN A 103 -26.67 38.69 -44.82
C ASN A 103 -26.66 37.16 -44.99
N GLU A 104 -27.53 36.72 -45.88
CA GLU A 104 -27.86 35.37 -46.31
C GLU A 104 -26.69 34.53 -46.84
N SER A 105 -26.70 33.26 -46.55
CA SER A 105 -26.68 32.22 -47.60
C SER A 105 -27.02 30.83 -47.06
N LYS A 106 -27.94 30.21 -47.73
CA LYS A 106 -28.45 28.80 -47.58
C LYS A 106 -27.35 27.79 -47.79
N GLN A 107 -27.38 26.67 -47.03
CA GLN A 107 -27.46 25.33 -47.62
C GLN A 107 -27.49 24.21 -46.56
N THR A 108 -28.58 23.52 -46.59
CA THR A 108 -28.83 22.04 -46.64
C THR A 108 -28.23 21.10 -45.62
N TYR A 109 -29.19 20.42 -44.98
CA TYR A 109 -29.05 19.21 -44.17
C TYR A 109 -28.38 18.06 -44.92
N SER A 110 -27.46 17.35 -44.24
CA SER A 110 -27.25 15.92 -44.44
C SER A 110 -26.76 15.27 -43.16
N ASN A 111 -27.54 14.32 -42.71
CA ASN A 111 -27.18 13.37 -41.67
C ASN A 111 -25.95 12.53 -42.10
N ASN A 112 -24.92 12.41 -41.29
CA ASN A 112 -24.33 11.09 -41.03
C ASN A 112 -23.44 11.08 -39.80
N SER A 113 -23.60 10.04 -39.03
CA SER A 113 -22.89 9.60 -37.88
C SER A 113 -21.40 9.36 -38.17
N ASP A 114 -20.51 10.07 -37.47
CA ASP A 114 -19.21 9.49 -37.10
C ASP A 114 -18.55 10.36 -36.01
N TYR A 115 -18.48 9.82 -34.81
CA TYR A 115 -17.76 10.41 -33.67
C TYR A 115 -16.24 10.28 -33.87
N LYS A 116 -15.65 11.10 -34.71
CA LYS A 116 -14.23 11.46 -34.63
C LYS A 116 -14.11 12.80 -33.91
N LYS A 117 -13.78 12.76 -32.62
CA LYS A 117 -13.32 13.93 -31.87
C LYS A 117 -11.97 14.36 -32.44
N GLU A 118 -12.03 15.29 -33.36
CA GLU A 118 -10.88 16.02 -33.86
C GLU A 118 -10.39 16.97 -32.74
N TYR A 119 -9.27 16.62 -32.12
CA TYR A 119 -8.57 17.56 -31.25
C TYR A 119 -8.03 18.68 -32.14
N LYS A 120 -8.66 19.83 -32.12
CA LYS A 120 -8.08 21.05 -32.66
C LYS A 120 -6.72 21.28 -32.01
N LYS A 121 -5.67 21.01 -32.77
CA LYS A 121 -4.31 21.42 -32.50
C LYS A 121 -4.32 22.94 -32.53
N THR A 122 -4.46 23.56 -31.36
CA THR A 122 -4.18 24.98 -31.20
C THR A 122 -2.69 25.16 -31.51
N GLU A 123 -2.38 25.62 -32.67
CA GLU A 123 -1.04 26.13 -33.02
C GLU A 123 -0.72 27.23 -32.03
N TYR A 124 0.17 26.91 -31.10
CA TYR A 124 0.77 27.91 -30.23
C TYR A 124 1.70 28.76 -31.07
N ASN A 125 1.20 29.95 -31.42
CA ASN A 125 1.96 30.93 -32.15
C ASN A 125 3.21 31.31 -31.34
N SER A 126 4.35 30.75 -31.71
CA SER A 126 5.65 31.09 -31.15
C SER A 126 6.15 32.38 -31.77
N ASN A 127 5.57 33.52 -31.43
CA ASN A 127 6.14 34.82 -31.72
C ASN A 127 6.69 35.47 -30.46
N GLN A 128 8.01 35.38 -30.37
CA GLN A 128 8.96 36.37 -29.86
C GLN A 128 8.59 37.11 -28.57
N SER A 129 9.19 36.69 -27.50
CA SER A 129 9.87 37.62 -26.60
C SER A 129 11.17 36.98 -26.13
N ASN A 130 12.32 37.50 -26.59
CA ASN A 130 13.63 37.31 -25.98
C ASN A 130 13.64 37.98 -24.59
N GLY A 131 12.79 37.49 -23.68
CA GLY A 131 12.87 37.74 -22.25
C GLY A 131 13.37 36.43 -21.63
N PHE A 132 14.39 36.51 -20.83
CA PHE A 132 14.83 35.42 -19.96
C PHE A 132 13.59 34.72 -19.39
N LYS A 133 13.27 33.52 -19.87
CA LYS A 133 12.20 32.70 -19.28
C LYS A 133 12.66 32.33 -17.90
N GLN A 134 12.30 33.20 -16.95
CA GLN A 134 12.51 32.91 -15.54
C GLN A 134 11.83 31.58 -15.26
N ASP A 135 12.58 30.58 -14.87
CA ASP A 135 12.02 29.25 -14.57
C ASP A 135 11.00 29.45 -13.45
N ARG A 136 9.71 29.32 -13.79
CA ARG A 136 8.58 29.48 -12.84
C ARG A 136 8.74 28.60 -11.60
N TYR A 137 9.55 27.59 -11.71
CA TYR A 137 9.81 26.59 -10.68
C TYR A 137 11.21 26.77 -10.07
N ALA A 138 11.90 27.89 -10.33
CA ALA A 138 13.22 28.14 -9.75
C ALA A 138 13.15 28.12 -8.22
N GLY A 139 14.01 27.33 -7.61
CA GLY A 139 14.05 27.16 -6.14
C GLY A 139 13.00 26.16 -5.56
N LEU A 140 12.13 25.59 -6.40
CA LEU A 140 11.22 24.55 -5.93
C LEU A 140 12.00 23.27 -5.62
N GLN A 141 11.85 22.77 -4.37
CA GLN A 141 12.38 21.49 -3.92
C GLN A 141 11.27 20.75 -3.18
N VAL A 142 10.89 19.58 -3.68
CA VAL A 142 9.82 18.75 -3.12
C VAL A 142 10.39 17.41 -2.72
N ASN A 143 10.29 17.04 -1.44
CA ASN A 143 10.68 15.72 -0.98
C ASN A 143 9.57 14.72 -1.26
N ILE A 144 9.81 13.78 -2.19
CA ILE A 144 8.80 12.80 -2.61
C ILE A 144 8.38 11.82 -1.51
N ASN A 145 9.19 11.66 -0.45
CA ASN A 145 8.87 10.77 0.65
C ASN A 145 7.95 11.40 1.70
N THR A 146 7.96 12.73 1.82
CA THR A 146 7.16 13.45 2.83
C THR A 146 6.03 14.28 2.24
N ALA A 147 6.19 14.75 0.99
CA ALA A 147 5.24 15.64 0.33
C ALA A 147 3.82 15.06 0.28
N ASP A 148 2.84 15.92 0.52
CA ASP A 148 1.43 15.62 0.29
C ASP A 148 1.02 15.80 -1.18
N THR A 149 -0.23 15.51 -1.50
CA THR A 149 -0.74 15.66 -2.88
C THR A 149 -0.75 17.11 -3.35
N ALA A 150 -0.94 18.09 -2.45
CA ALA A 150 -0.94 19.50 -2.79
C ALA A 150 0.48 20.00 -3.12
N GLU A 151 1.47 19.55 -2.37
CA GLU A 151 2.88 19.84 -2.60
C GLU A 151 3.37 19.20 -3.89
N LEU A 152 3.04 17.95 -4.15
CA LEU A 152 3.39 17.23 -5.38
C LEU A 152 2.80 17.91 -6.62
N ARG A 153 1.60 18.50 -6.53
CA ARG A 153 0.96 19.25 -7.63
C ARG A 153 1.68 20.54 -8.02
N LYS A 154 2.57 21.05 -7.17
CA LYS A 154 3.43 22.20 -7.52
C LYS A 154 4.48 21.84 -8.55
N LEU A 155 4.79 20.54 -8.72
CA LEU A 155 5.76 20.05 -9.70
C LEU A 155 5.21 20.17 -11.13
N PRO A 156 6.07 20.57 -12.11
CA PRO A 156 5.65 20.70 -13.51
C PRO A 156 5.17 19.36 -14.09
N GLY A 157 3.95 19.36 -14.62
CA GLY A 157 3.35 18.16 -15.24
C GLY A 157 2.74 17.18 -14.23
N ILE A 158 2.73 17.47 -12.93
CA ILE A 158 2.05 16.68 -11.92
C ILE A 158 0.70 17.31 -11.61
N GLY A 159 -0.36 16.66 -12.10
CA GLY A 159 -1.74 16.97 -11.73
C GLY A 159 -2.21 16.08 -10.58
N GLU A 160 -3.46 16.24 -10.18
CA GLU A 160 -4.06 15.53 -9.05
C GLU A 160 -3.93 14.00 -9.16
N LYS A 161 -4.27 13.43 -10.32
CA LYS A 161 -4.19 11.97 -10.54
C LYS A 161 -2.78 11.42 -10.39
N ARG A 162 -1.77 12.13 -10.94
CA ARG A 162 -0.36 11.74 -10.80
C ARG A 162 0.11 11.87 -9.36
N ALA A 163 -0.24 12.96 -8.67
CA ALA A 163 0.09 13.15 -7.26
C ALA A 163 -0.48 12.04 -6.38
N MET A 164 -1.75 11.65 -6.57
CA MET A 164 -2.36 10.53 -5.86
C MET A 164 -1.65 9.19 -6.15
N ASN A 165 -1.30 8.94 -7.43
CA ASN A 165 -0.58 7.72 -7.80
C ASN A 165 0.81 7.66 -7.15
N ILE A 166 1.52 8.79 -7.06
CA ILE A 166 2.81 8.88 -6.37
C ILE A 166 2.66 8.53 -4.90
N VAL A 167 1.70 9.13 -4.19
CA VAL A 167 1.44 8.85 -2.77
C VAL A 167 1.06 7.40 -2.57
N LYS A 168 0.18 6.84 -3.40
CA LYS A 168 -0.24 5.44 -3.32
C LYS A 168 0.93 4.48 -3.53
N TYR A 169 1.76 4.74 -4.54
CA TYR A 169 2.91 3.89 -4.82
C TYR A 169 3.98 4.00 -3.74
N ARG A 170 4.25 5.22 -3.24
CA ARG A 170 5.11 5.47 -2.08
C ARG A 170 4.70 4.63 -0.88
N THR A 171 3.41 4.61 -0.55
CA THR A 171 2.90 3.82 0.58
C THR A 171 3.12 2.33 0.37
N SER A 172 2.95 1.84 -0.87
CA SER A 172 3.17 0.43 -1.19
C SER A 172 4.64 0.00 -1.18
N LEU A 173 5.56 0.93 -1.47
CA LEU A 173 7.01 0.70 -1.38
C LEU A 173 7.54 0.81 0.06
N GLY A 174 6.87 1.54 0.95
CA GLY A 174 7.44 1.97 2.21
C GLY A 174 8.33 3.22 2.08
N GLY A 175 8.28 3.91 0.95
CA GLY A 175 9.08 5.09 0.59
C GLY A 175 9.89 4.88 -0.68
N PHE A 176 10.25 5.96 -1.37
CA PHE A 176 11.16 5.91 -2.51
C PHE A 176 12.61 5.91 -2.03
N TYR A 177 13.41 5.02 -2.55
CA TYR A 177 14.86 4.99 -2.32
C TYR A 177 15.60 5.96 -3.25
N CYS A 178 15.11 6.12 -4.48
CA CYS A 178 15.66 7.05 -5.46
C CYS A 178 14.57 7.65 -6.35
N VAL A 179 14.88 8.79 -6.98
CA VAL A 179 13.94 9.53 -7.85
C VAL A 179 13.53 8.72 -9.07
N ASP A 180 14.41 7.85 -9.58
CA ASP A 180 14.13 7.06 -10.80
C ASP A 180 12.96 6.09 -10.62
N GLN A 181 12.64 5.69 -9.38
CA GLN A 181 11.47 4.84 -9.09
C GLN A 181 10.14 5.54 -9.41
N LEU A 182 10.12 6.85 -9.57
CA LEU A 182 8.93 7.55 -10.05
C LEU A 182 8.49 7.10 -11.44
N ALA A 183 9.39 6.59 -12.28
CA ALA A 183 9.04 6.03 -13.59
C ALA A 183 8.19 4.74 -13.49
N GLU A 184 8.17 4.08 -12.34
CA GLU A 184 7.35 2.89 -12.08
C GLU A 184 5.92 3.25 -11.66
N VAL A 185 5.68 4.52 -11.31
CA VAL A 185 4.35 5.00 -10.91
C VAL A 185 3.44 5.08 -12.13
N TYR A 186 2.21 4.55 -11.98
CA TYR A 186 1.23 4.61 -13.06
C TYR A 186 1.02 6.05 -13.57
N SER A 187 1.02 6.24 -14.88
CA SER A 187 0.92 7.52 -15.60
C SER A 187 2.15 8.43 -15.53
N MET A 188 3.27 7.97 -14.98
CA MET A 188 4.57 8.63 -15.08
C MET A 188 5.38 7.99 -16.20
N ASP A 189 6.09 8.81 -16.95
CA ASP A 189 7.03 8.37 -17.98
C ASP A 189 8.45 8.82 -17.64
N ALA A 190 9.45 8.11 -18.15
CA ALA A 190 10.85 8.39 -17.86
C ALA A 190 11.26 9.82 -18.27
N SER A 191 10.69 10.36 -19.35
CA SER A 191 10.98 11.71 -19.82
C SER A 191 10.47 12.79 -18.88
N LEU A 192 9.30 12.55 -18.28
CA LEU A 192 8.75 13.44 -17.25
C LEU A 192 9.60 13.37 -15.98
N VAL A 193 9.97 12.16 -15.54
CA VAL A 193 10.82 11.96 -14.34
C VAL A 193 12.15 12.69 -14.51
N GLU A 194 12.79 12.59 -15.67
CA GLU A 194 14.04 13.28 -15.94
C GLU A 194 13.92 14.82 -15.80
N ARG A 195 12.82 15.38 -16.32
CA ARG A 195 12.55 16.82 -16.16
C ARG A 195 12.27 17.22 -14.70
N LEU A 196 11.77 16.30 -13.89
CA LEU A 196 11.42 16.55 -12.50
C LEU A 196 12.62 16.43 -11.55
N LYS A 197 13.69 15.71 -11.93
CA LYS A 197 14.87 15.46 -11.06
C LYS A 197 15.42 16.73 -10.40
N LYS A 198 15.42 17.85 -11.13
CA LYS A 198 15.94 19.14 -10.61
C LYS A 198 15.05 19.78 -9.53
N TYR A 199 13.82 19.34 -9.38
CA TYR A 199 12.82 19.89 -8.44
C TYR A 199 12.51 18.93 -7.29
N ILE A 200 13.11 17.74 -7.30
CA ILE A 200 12.76 16.66 -6.38
C ILE A 200 13.95 16.31 -5.49
N VAL A 201 13.67 16.17 -4.21
CA VAL A 201 14.55 15.54 -3.23
C VAL A 201 13.98 14.19 -2.87
N CYS A 202 14.85 13.19 -2.75
CA CYS A 202 14.52 11.86 -2.27
C CYS A 202 15.39 11.54 -1.05
N ASP A 203 14.79 11.51 0.13
CA ASP A 203 15.46 11.09 1.35
C ASP A 203 15.30 9.59 1.55
N SER A 204 16.34 8.83 1.25
CA SER A 204 16.36 7.37 1.39
C SER A 204 16.37 6.90 2.85
N ASN A 205 16.71 7.76 3.83
CA ASN A 205 16.72 7.40 5.24
C ASN A 205 15.28 7.22 5.80
N SER A 206 14.29 7.79 5.13
CA SER A 206 12.88 7.69 5.50
C SER A 206 12.19 6.43 4.97
N VAL A 207 12.91 5.53 4.28
CA VAL A 207 12.36 4.30 3.72
C VAL A 207 12.14 3.27 4.82
N ALA A 208 10.91 2.76 4.92
CA ALA A 208 10.56 1.69 5.84
C ALA A 208 11.10 0.34 5.33
N LYS A 209 11.92 -0.33 6.14
CA LYS A 209 12.45 -1.66 5.83
C LYS A 209 11.58 -2.76 6.45
N ILE A 210 11.50 -3.87 5.76
CA ILE A 210 10.78 -5.06 6.19
C ILE A 210 11.79 -6.05 6.78
N ASP A 211 11.66 -6.36 8.07
CA ASP A 211 12.40 -7.48 8.66
C ASP A 211 11.79 -8.79 8.18
N ILE A 212 12.50 -9.44 7.26
CA ILE A 212 11.98 -10.65 6.62
C ILE A 212 11.86 -11.83 7.58
N ASN A 213 12.67 -11.86 8.63
CA ASN A 213 12.70 -12.94 9.61
C ASN A 213 11.62 -12.83 10.69
N ASN A 214 11.18 -11.61 10.99
CA ASN A 214 10.15 -11.35 12.01
C ASN A 214 8.78 -11.03 11.40
N THR A 215 8.70 -10.91 10.07
CA THR A 215 7.44 -10.66 9.39
C THR A 215 6.59 -11.93 9.33
N ILE A 216 5.30 -11.79 9.62
CA ILE A 216 4.33 -12.88 9.49
C ILE A 216 4.20 -13.26 8.01
N PRO A 217 4.40 -14.52 7.60
CA PRO A 217 4.50 -14.90 6.19
C PRO A 217 3.34 -14.47 5.31
N HIS A 218 2.08 -14.53 5.83
CA HIS A 218 0.93 -14.12 5.03
C HIS A 218 0.83 -12.60 4.83
N LYS A 219 1.42 -11.78 5.72
CA LYS A 219 1.48 -10.32 5.60
C LYS A 219 2.65 -9.83 4.79
N LEU A 220 3.65 -10.69 4.52
CA LEU A 220 4.80 -10.32 3.70
C LEU A 220 4.32 -10.00 2.28
N TRP A 221 4.46 -8.75 1.90
CA TRP A 221 4.18 -8.27 0.56
C TRP A 221 5.02 -7.02 0.27
N HIS A 222 5.57 -6.94 -0.92
CA HIS A 222 6.28 -5.74 -1.40
C HIS A 222 6.26 -5.70 -2.93
N PRO A 223 6.22 -4.52 -3.60
CA PRO A 223 6.20 -4.42 -5.06
C PRO A 223 7.32 -5.17 -5.77
N TYR A 224 8.51 -5.26 -5.16
CA TYR A 224 9.65 -6.01 -5.69
C TYR A 224 9.73 -7.46 -5.21
N LEU A 225 8.88 -7.88 -4.29
CA LEU A 225 8.73 -9.29 -3.89
C LEU A 225 7.40 -9.79 -4.42
N LYS A 226 7.39 -10.40 -5.59
CA LYS A 226 6.17 -10.88 -6.24
C LYS A 226 6.40 -12.21 -6.96
N GLY A 227 5.31 -12.79 -7.46
CA GLY A 227 5.37 -14.02 -8.25
C GLY A 227 5.82 -15.24 -7.45
N GLU A 228 6.64 -16.07 -8.09
CA GLU A 228 7.12 -17.32 -7.52
C GLU A 228 8.11 -17.10 -6.37
N LEU A 229 8.98 -16.10 -6.48
CA LEU A 229 9.91 -15.74 -5.40
C LEU A 229 9.17 -15.47 -4.08
N LEU A 230 8.12 -14.67 -4.10
CA LEU A 230 7.35 -14.35 -2.89
C LEU A 230 6.73 -15.60 -2.28
N LYS A 231 6.20 -16.52 -3.11
CA LYS A 231 5.64 -17.79 -2.65
C LYS A 231 6.71 -18.66 -1.98
N THR A 232 7.87 -18.79 -2.62
CA THR A 232 9.00 -19.55 -2.10
C THR A 232 9.49 -19.01 -0.77
N ILE A 233 9.68 -17.69 -0.66
CA ILE A 233 10.08 -17.04 0.59
C ILE A 233 9.06 -17.29 1.69
N LYS A 234 7.77 -17.06 1.43
CA LYS A 234 6.69 -17.31 2.41
C LYS A 234 6.67 -18.74 2.91
N GLN A 235 6.83 -19.71 2.00
CA GLN A 235 6.85 -21.12 2.35
C GLN A 235 8.06 -21.47 3.22
N LYS A 236 9.24 -20.95 2.87
CA LYS A 236 10.48 -21.21 3.62
C LYS A 236 10.48 -20.57 5.00
N ILE A 237 9.99 -19.33 5.14
CA ILE A 237 9.82 -18.69 6.45
C ILE A 237 8.81 -19.48 7.29
N LYS A 238 7.70 -19.96 6.71
CA LYS A 238 6.72 -20.79 7.40
C LYS A 238 7.32 -22.12 7.89
N SER A 239 8.29 -22.68 7.16
CA SER A 239 9.04 -23.88 7.57
C SER A 239 10.17 -23.62 8.56
N GLY A 240 10.33 -22.39 9.04
CA GLY A 240 11.33 -21.99 10.03
C GLY A 240 12.68 -21.54 9.46
N LYS A 241 12.82 -21.41 8.13
CA LYS A 241 14.04 -20.84 7.55
C LYS A 241 14.16 -19.36 7.92
N ARG A 242 15.37 -18.96 8.31
CA ARG A 242 15.76 -17.56 8.49
C ARG A 242 16.79 -17.20 7.44
N TYR A 243 16.66 -16.00 6.88
CA TYR A 243 17.58 -15.44 5.89
C TYR A 243 18.60 -14.54 6.61
N LYS A 244 19.87 -14.66 6.25
CA LYS A 244 20.97 -13.86 6.83
C LYS A 244 21.38 -12.69 5.93
N SER A 245 21.15 -12.82 4.63
CA SER A 245 21.52 -11.81 3.65
C SER A 245 20.58 -11.85 2.44
N PHE A 246 20.66 -10.81 1.62
CA PHE A 246 19.91 -10.76 0.35
C PHE A 246 20.42 -11.78 -0.68
N ASP A 247 21.71 -12.18 -0.59
CA ASP A 247 22.25 -13.20 -1.48
C ASP A 247 21.57 -14.56 -1.31
N GLU A 248 21.11 -14.88 -0.10
CA GLU A 248 20.31 -16.09 0.11
C GLU A 248 18.94 -16.01 -0.59
N ILE A 249 18.38 -14.80 -0.74
CA ILE A 249 17.15 -14.57 -1.48
C ILE A 249 17.39 -14.66 -2.99
N LYS A 250 18.53 -14.15 -3.46
CA LYS A 250 18.94 -14.30 -4.89
C LYS A 250 19.07 -15.76 -5.29
N ALA A 251 19.46 -16.64 -4.38
CA ALA A 251 19.58 -18.06 -4.62
C ALA A 251 18.22 -18.82 -4.62
N GLU A 252 17.12 -18.15 -4.28
CA GLU A 252 15.80 -18.78 -4.23
C GLU A 252 15.17 -18.91 -5.61
N ASN A 253 14.32 -19.93 -5.73
CA ASN A 253 13.56 -20.14 -6.96
C ASN A 253 12.59 -18.97 -7.24
N GLY A 254 12.57 -18.53 -8.49
CA GLY A 254 11.72 -17.42 -8.92
C GLY A 254 12.36 -16.04 -8.75
N TYR A 255 13.64 -15.94 -8.36
CA TYR A 255 14.37 -14.68 -8.36
C TYR A 255 14.67 -14.23 -9.81
N ASP A 256 14.42 -12.95 -10.06
CA ASP A 256 14.75 -12.26 -11.31
C ASP A 256 15.35 -10.89 -10.96
N GLU A 257 16.58 -10.63 -11.40
CA GLU A 257 17.30 -9.39 -11.11
C GLU A 257 16.51 -8.13 -11.53
N ASN A 258 15.87 -8.17 -12.71
CA ASN A 258 15.11 -7.04 -13.23
C ASN A 258 13.84 -6.73 -12.41
N LEU A 259 13.23 -7.77 -11.83
CA LEU A 259 12.00 -7.66 -11.06
C LEU A 259 12.24 -7.47 -9.55
N ASN A 260 13.26 -8.11 -9.02
CA ASN A 260 13.47 -8.28 -7.59
C ASN A 260 14.75 -7.61 -7.07
N GLY A 261 15.69 -7.21 -7.93
CA GLY A 261 16.99 -6.66 -7.50
C GLY A 261 16.86 -5.46 -6.57
N ARG A 262 15.87 -4.60 -6.77
CA ARG A 262 15.61 -3.45 -5.90
C ARG A 262 15.01 -3.80 -4.54
N ALA A 263 14.59 -5.06 -4.32
CA ALA A 263 14.06 -5.49 -3.02
C ALA A 263 15.09 -5.40 -1.90
N GLU A 264 16.38 -5.52 -2.22
CA GLU A 264 17.49 -5.41 -1.26
C GLU A 264 17.41 -4.13 -0.41
N MET A 265 17.00 -3.02 -1.03
CA MET A 265 16.91 -1.72 -0.37
C MET A 265 15.82 -1.64 0.70
N TYR A 266 14.84 -2.54 0.63
CA TYR A 266 13.63 -2.58 1.45
C TYR A 266 13.61 -3.74 2.44
N LEU A 267 14.63 -4.57 2.46
CA LEU A 267 14.71 -5.72 3.36
C LEU A 267 15.77 -5.52 4.43
N GLU A 268 15.49 -6.05 5.61
CA GLU A 268 16.47 -6.21 6.68
C GLU A 268 16.39 -7.63 7.25
N PHE A 269 17.49 -8.10 7.83
CA PHE A 269 17.71 -9.46 8.28
C PHE A 269 18.13 -9.45 9.75
N LYS A 270 17.16 -9.27 10.66
CA LYS A 270 17.37 -9.29 12.12
C LYS A 270 17.14 -10.66 12.74
#